data_fc781248b490ee6315c1b89dd2562f10
#
_entry.id   fc781248b490ee6315c1b89dd2562f10
#
_cell.length_a   1.000
_cell.length_b   1.000
_cell.length_c   1.000
_cell.angle_alpha   90.00
_cell.angle_beta   90.00
_cell.angle_gamma   90.00
#
_symmetry.space_group_name_H-M   'P 1'
#
loop_
_entity.id
_entity.type
_entity.pdbx_description
1 polymer ?
#
loop_
_entity_poly.entity_id
_entity_poly.type
_entity_poly.pdbx_seq_one_letter_code
_entity_poly.pdbx_strand_id
1 'polypeptide(L)'
;MYSARTLIRSSGVKAVLFVFLSIALVSCETVGYYSQAAHGQLTIVFGREDIQRLIERADLPEELSGKFALVMDIRQFAEDELGLPVGENYSTYVDIGREHVVWNVFSAPEFSVDPVNWCYPIAGCVAYRGYFSEQLALLYAAKLEEDGFDVYTGGVDAYSTLGWFEDSLLSTILNRADYQLAGLIFHELAHQLVYLSGDTTFNESFATAGEREGVRRWLMTSNEASNIDAALLDYDRQQQFIDLVAGYRDRFESLYQLDLIEVSMRSQKLELQQALREEYAVLKRQWQGHEGYDAWFSRSLNNAQLSTVASYNDLLPFFVAVLEQSNQDFSVFYAEVDRIADLTEWERDELITAIE
;
A
#
# COMPACT_ATOMS: atom_id res chain seq x y z
N MET A 1 46.90 -37.84 33.72
CA MET A 1 46.70 -37.28 32.37
C MET A 1 45.31 -37.68 31.81
N TYR A 2 44.23 -37.41 32.51
CA TYR A 2 42.86 -37.77 32.08
C TYR A 2 41.89 -36.69 32.57
N SER A 3 41.97 -35.44 32.09
CA SER A 3 40.92 -34.44 32.44
C SER A 3 40.69 -33.37 31.37
N ALA A 4 41.52 -33.23 30.32
CA ALA A 4 41.36 -32.15 29.35
C ALA A 4 40.45 -32.50 28.14
N ARG A 5 40.26 -33.79 27.83
CA ARG A 5 39.46 -34.21 26.66
C ARG A 5 37.94 -34.18 26.86
N THR A 6 37.48 -34.24 28.11
CA THR A 6 36.03 -34.28 28.44
C THR A 6 35.42 -32.88 28.45
N LEU A 7 36.19 -31.83 28.80
CA LEU A 7 35.73 -30.44 28.83
C LEU A 7 35.54 -29.83 27.39
N ILE A 8 36.42 -30.19 26.44
CA ILE A 8 36.33 -29.71 25.07
C ILE A 8 35.12 -30.31 24.32
N ARG A 9 34.77 -31.57 24.64
CA ARG A 9 33.59 -32.23 24.05
C ARG A 9 32.26 -31.60 24.51
N SER A 10 32.18 -31.18 25.77
CA SER A 10 30.98 -30.54 26.36
C SER A 10 30.73 -29.16 25.80
N SER A 11 31.74 -28.35 25.50
CA SER A 11 31.61 -27.01 24.94
C SER A 11 31.14 -27.05 23.48
N GLY A 12 31.68 -27.98 22.66
CA GLY A 12 31.26 -28.15 21.26
C GLY A 12 29.80 -28.60 21.12
N VAL A 13 29.35 -29.53 21.98
CA VAL A 13 27.95 -29.99 21.97
C VAL A 13 27.00 -28.87 22.38
N LYS A 14 27.36 -28.05 23.38
CA LYS A 14 26.55 -26.90 23.79
C LYS A 14 26.48 -25.83 22.71
N ALA A 15 27.58 -25.54 21.99
CA ALA A 15 27.60 -24.60 20.89
C ALA A 15 26.74 -25.09 19.70
N VAL A 16 26.82 -26.36 19.35
CA VAL A 16 25.98 -26.97 18.31
C VAL A 16 24.50 -26.97 18.71
N LEU A 17 24.18 -27.29 19.98
CA LEU A 17 22.81 -27.24 20.47
C LEU A 17 22.25 -25.81 20.44
N PHE A 18 23.06 -24.81 20.79
CA PHE A 18 22.66 -23.40 20.76
C PHE A 18 22.42 -22.92 19.33
N VAL A 19 23.26 -23.30 18.38
CA VAL A 19 23.08 -23.00 16.95
C VAL A 19 21.82 -23.69 16.41
N PHE A 20 21.58 -24.96 16.72
CA PHE A 20 20.36 -25.66 16.33
C PHE A 20 19.09 -25.04 16.95
N LEU A 21 19.14 -24.60 18.20
CA LEU A 21 18.03 -23.93 18.89
C LEU A 21 17.75 -22.56 18.29
N SER A 22 18.79 -21.81 17.92
CA SER A 22 18.67 -20.52 17.24
C SER A 22 18.06 -20.64 15.82
N ILE A 23 18.50 -21.65 15.06
CA ILE A 23 17.92 -21.95 13.73
C ILE A 23 16.45 -22.40 13.87
N ALA A 24 16.11 -23.19 14.90
CA ALA A 24 14.74 -23.63 15.14
C ALA A 24 13.81 -22.45 15.51
N LEU A 25 14.29 -21.46 16.27
CA LEU A 25 13.49 -20.28 16.64
C LEU A 25 13.21 -19.36 15.45
N VAL A 26 14.21 -19.10 14.61
CA VAL A 26 14.06 -18.32 13.36
C VAL A 26 13.13 -19.05 12.38
N SER A 27 13.23 -20.38 12.30
CA SER A 27 12.34 -21.19 11.47
C SER A 27 10.88 -21.12 11.94
N CYS A 28 10.62 -21.09 13.26
CA CYS A 28 9.25 -21.01 13.80
C CYS A 28 8.57 -19.67 13.48
N GLU A 29 9.27 -18.54 13.57
CA GLU A 29 8.70 -17.23 13.23
C GLU A 29 8.34 -17.13 11.74
N THR A 30 9.26 -17.57 10.86
CA THR A 30 9.03 -17.56 9.42
C THR A 30 7.89 -18.49 9.02
N VAL A 31 7.85 -19.72 9.57
CA VAL A 31 6.75 -20.67 9.33
C VAL A 31 5.43 -20.13 9.86
N GLY A 32 5.41 -19.52 11.03
CA GLY A 32 4.22 -18.88 11.61
C GLY A 32 3.70 -17.76 10.72
N TYR A 33 4.58 -16.91 10.18
CA TYR A 33 4.23 -15.84 9.26
C TYR A 33 3.58 -16.37 7.98
N TYR A 34 4.22 -17.29 7.28
CA TYR A 34 3.63 -17.85 6.04
C TYR A 34 2.38 -18.67 6.31
N SER A 35 2.26 -19.33 7.46
CA SER A 35 1.06 -20.07 7.84
C SER A 35 -0.15 -19.15 8.02
N GLN A 36 0.00 -18.00 8.70
CA GLN A 36 -1.08 -17.03 8.86
C GLN A 36 -1.43 -16.36 7.52
N ALA A 37 -0.44 -16.07 6.67
CA ALA A 37 -0.67 -15.51 5.35
C ALA A 37 -1.46 -16.48 4.45
N ALA A 38 -1.05 -17.75 4.41
CA ALA A 38 -1.75 -18.80 3.67
C ALA A 38 -3.17 -19.03 4.22
N HIS A 39 -3.34 -19.07 5.54
CA HIS A 39 -4.66 -19.21 6.17
C HIS A 39 -5.58 -18.04 5.83
N GLY A 40 -5.08 -16.80 5.92
CA GLY A 40 -5.84 -15.60 5.59
C GLY A 40 -6.30 -15.61 4.13
N GLN A 41 -5.39 -15.90 3.21
CA GLN A 41 -5.70 -16.00 1.78
C GLN A 41 -6.71 -17.13 1.48
N LEU A 42 -6.53 -18.31 2.06
CA LEU A 42 -7.47 -19.40 1.88
C LEU A 42 -8.86 -19.08 2.43
N THR A 43 -8.97 -18.33 3.53
CA THR A 43 -10.26 -17.87 4.06
C THR A 43 -11.01 -17.03 3.03
N ILE A 44 -10.30 -16.12 2.34
CA ILE A 44 -10.89 -15.30 1.27
C ILE A 44 -11.32 -16.21 0.10
N VAL A 45 -10.42 -17.06 -0.40
CA VAL A 45 -10.71 -17.93 -1.54
C VAL A 45 -11.91 -18.85 -1.31
N PHE A 46 -12.02 -19.43 -0.10
CA PHE A 46 -13.15 -20.30 0.25
C PHE A 46 -14.43 -19.56 0.66
N GLY A 47 -14.32 -18.28 1.01
CA GLY A 47 -15.46 -17.43 1.35
C GLY A 47 -16.14 -16.77 0.15
N ARG A 48 -15.68 -17.01 -1.08
CA ARG A 48 -16.20 -16.37 -2.30
C ARG A 48 -17.63 -16.77 -2.59
N GLU A 49 -18.47 -15.76 -2.81
CA GLU A 49 -19.82 -15.91 -3.35
C GLU A 49 -19.93 -15.14 -4.66
N ASP A 50 -20.52 -15.76 -5.66
CA ASP A 50 -20.72 -15.16 -7.00
C ASP A 50 -21.71 -13.98 -6.91
N ILE A 51 -21.30 -12.80 -7.37
CA ILE A 51 -22.08 -11.57 -7.26
C ILE A 51 -23.39 -11.65 -8.04
N GLN A 52 -23.40 -12.27 -9.23
CA GLN A 52 -24.62 -12.42 -10.03
C GLN A 52 -25.67 -13.27 -9.32
N ARG A 53 -25.24 -14.35 -8.65
CA ARG A 53 -26.13 -15.19 -7.84
C ARG A 53 -26.62 -14.46 -6.58
N LEU A 54 -25.77 -13.61 -5.99
CA LEU A 54 -26.15 -12.81 -4.84
C LEU A 54 -27.25 -11.79 -5.19
N ILE A 55 -27.14 -11.10 -6.34
CA ILE A 55 -28.13 -10.14 -6.83
C ILE A 55 -29.51 -10.81 -7.06
N GLU A 56 -29.53 -12.06 -7.46
CA GLU A 56 -30.80 -12.82 -7.70
C GLU A 56 -31.50 -13.23 -6.38
N ARG A 57 -30.86 -13.08 -5.23
CA ARG A 57 -31.44 -13.48 -3.94
C ARG A 57 -32.49 -12.51 -3.47
N ALA A 58 -33.67 -12.99 -3.15
CA ALA A 58 -34.78 -12.18 -2.64
C ALA A 58 -34.55 -11.60 -1.23
N ASP A 59 -33.59 -12.14 -0.48
CA ASP A 59 -33.23 -11.71 0.89
C ASP A 59 -32.03 -10.77 0.92
N LEU A 60 -31.43 -10.40 -0.23
CA LEU A 60 -30.32 -9.47 -0.30
C LEU A 60 -30.80 -8.05 0.04
N PRO A 61 -30.14 -7.33 0.98
CA PRO A 61 -30.42 -5.92 1.23
C PRO A 61 -30.31 -5.07 -0.03
N GLU A 62 -31.25 -4.14 -0.24
CA GLU A 62 -31.31 -3.28 -1.43
C GLU A 62 -30.01 -2.46 -1.64
N GLU A 63 -29.43 -1.94 -0.56
CA GLU A 63 -28.18 -1.20 -0.59
C GLU A 63 -27.01 -2.07 -1.12
N LEU A 64 -26.92 -3.30 -0.63
CA LEU A 64 -25.86 -4.23 -1.07
C LEU A 64 -26.08 -4.68 -2.51
N SER A 65 -27.34 -4.90 -2.92
CA SER A 65 -27.70 -5.20 -4.30
C SER A 65 -27.30 -4.06 -5.23
N GLY A 66 -27.54 -2.80 -4.82
CA GLY A 66 -27.12 -1.62 -5.58
C GLY A 66 -25.61 -1.52 -5.73
N LYS A 67 -24.84 -1.78 -4.66
CA LYS A 67 -23.37 -1.81 -4.71
C LYS A 67 -22.84 -2.92 -5.60
N PHE A 68 -23.45 -4.09 -5.58
CA PHE A 68 -23.05 -5.19 -6.48
C PHE A 68 -23.33 -4.87 -7.95
N ALA A 69 -24.48 -4.28 -8.26
CA ALA A 69 -24.79 -3.83 -9.62
C ALA A 69 -23.78 -2.77 -10.09
N LEU A 70 -23.48 -1.78 -9.24
CA LEU A 70 -22.45 -0.77 -9.52
C LEU A 70 -21.07 -1.40 -9.83
N VAL A 71 -20.64 -2.39 -9.05
CA VAL A 71 -19.36 -3.07 -9.30
C VAL A 71 -19.36 -3.81 -10.64
N MET A 72 -20.48 -4.41 -11.03
CA MET A 72 -20.59 -5.05 -12.35
C MET A 72 -20.51 -4.01 -13.49
N ASP A 73 -21.11 -2.84 -13.32
CA ASP A 73 -21.02 -1.74 -14.29
C ASP A 73 -19.58 -1.16 -14.36
N ILE A 74 -18.90 -1.00 -13.20
CA ILE A 74 -17.49 -0.57 -13.13
C ILE A 74 -16.59 -1.57 -13.87
N ARG A 75 -16.80 -2.88 -13.67
CA ARG A 75 -16.05 -3.93 -14.36
C ARG A 75 -16.22 -3.86 -15.88
N GLN A 76 -17.47 -3.71 -16.34
CA GLN A 76 -17.75 -3.60 -17.76
C GLN A 76 -17.08 -2.36 -18.36
N PHE A 77 -17.14 -1.22 -17.68
CA PHE A 77 -16.48 0.00 -18.09
C PHE A 77 -14.94 -0.15 -18.12
N ALA A 78 -14.36 -0.78 -17.11
CA ALA A 78 -12.92 -1.03 -17.06
C ALA A 78 -12.43 -1.87 -18.25
N GLU A 79 -13.20 -2.87 -18.67
CA GLU A 79 -12.88 -3.71 -19.82
C GLU A 79 -13.06 -2.97 -21.15
N ASP A 80 -14.23 -2.34 -21.37
CA ASP A 80 -14.61 -1.77 -22.66
C ASP A 80 -13.95 -0.44 -22.95
N GLU A 81 -13.81 0.44 -21.94
CA GLU A 81 -13.39 1.83 -22.11
C GLU A 81 -11.95 2.08 -21.67
N LEU A 82 -11.45 1.29 -20.70
CA LEU A 82 -10.09 1.45 -20.20
C LEU A 82 -9.13 0.35 -20.68
N GLY A 83 -9.65 -0.74 -21.25
CA GLY A 83 -8.84 -1.88 -21.71
C GLY A 83 -8.12 -2.62 -20.59
N LEU A 84 -8.65 -2.56 -19.36
CA LEU A 84 -8.07 -3.24 -18.19
C LEU A 84 -8.37 -4.74 -18.21
N PRO A 85 -7.49 -5.60 -17.67
CA PRO A 85 -7.65 -7.05 -17.68
C PRO A 85 -8.64 -7.52 -16.61
N VAL A 86 -9.93 -7.26 -16.80
CA VAL A 86 -10.97 -7.53 -15.80
C VAL A 86 -11.11 -9.01 -15.51
N GLY A 87 -11.20 -9.87 -16.52
CA GLY A 87 -11.38 -11.33 -16.35
C GLY A 87 -12.47 -11.65 -15.33
N GLU A 88 -12.17 -12.50 -14.35
CA GLU A 88 -13.04 -12.82 -13.22
C GLU A 88 -12.79 -11.97 -11.97
N ASN A 89 -11.87 -10.97 -12.02
CA ASN A 89 -11.63 -10.09 -10.91
C ASN A 89 -12.91 -9.33 -10.52
N TYR A 90 -13.18 -9.22 -9.22
CA TYR A 90 -14.38 -8.57 -8.66
C TYR A 90 -15.72 -9.16 -9.14
N SER A 91 -15.74 -10.39 -9.69
CA SER A 91 -16.99 -11.12 -9.99
C SER A 91 -17.55 -11.83 -8.77
N THR A 92 -16.74 -11.99 -7.71
CA THR A 92 -17.11 -12.62 -6.45
C THR A 92 -17.01 -11.65 -5.29
N TYR A 93 -17.83 -11.87 -4.26
CA TYR A 93 -17.85 -11.12 -3.03
C TYR A 93 -17.40 -11.96 -1.84
N VAL A 94 -16.72 -11.34 -0.88
CA VAL A 94 -16.37 -11.96 0.41
C VAL A 94 -16.68 -11.01 1.54
N ASP A 95 -17.56 -11.42 2.45
CA ASP A 95 -17.71 -10.74 3.73
C ASP A 95 -16.60 -11.19 4.69
N ILE A 96 -15.70 -10.26 5.02
CA ILE A 96 -14.56 -10.54 5.89
C ILE A 96 -14.93 -10.41 7.37
N GLY A 97 -16.02 -9.73 7.70
CA GLY A 97 -16.52 -9.55 9.06
C GLY A 97 -15.57 -8.75 9.98
N ARG A 98 -14.69 -7.91 9.40
CA ARG A 98 -13.73 -7.06 10.12
C ARG A 98 -13.41 -5.80 9.31
N GLU A 99 -12.84 -4.79 9.98
CA GLU A 99 -12.60 -3.46 9.39
C GLU A 99 -11.57 -3.47 8.26
N HIS A 100 -10.49 -4.26 8.38
CA HIS A 100 -9.40 -4.33 7.39
C HIS A 100 -9.11 -5.76 6.97
N VAL A 101 -8.69 -5.95 5.73
CA VAL A 101 -8.31 -7.26 5.20
C VAL A 101 -6.92 -7.69 5.68
N VAL A 102 -5.98 -6.73 5.73
CA VAL A 102 -4.59 -6.93 6.15
C VAL A 102 -4.16 -5.76 7.03
N TRP A 103 -3.25 -6.00 7.96
CA TRP A 103 -2.53 -4.98 8.73
C TRP A 103 -1.08 -4.98 8.29
N ASN A 104 -0.62 -3.87 7.74
CA ASN A 104 0.77 -3.67 7.34
C ASN A 104 1.56 -3.05 8.49
N VAL A 105 2.69 -3.66 8.83
CA VAL A 105 3.66 -3.13 9.78
C VAL A 105 4.81 -2.53 8.99
N PHE A 106 5.03 -1.23 9.17
CA PHE A 106 6.15 -0.46 8.65
C PHE A 106 7.16 -0.21 9.76
N SER A 107 8.43 -0.13 9.41
CA SER A 107 9.49 0.16 10.36
C SER A 107 10.58 1.01 9.72
N ALA A 108 11.20 1.89 10.50
CA ALA A 108 12.36 2.67 10.08
C ALA A 108 13.30 2.88 11.28
N PRO A 109 14.62 3.08 11.07
CA PRO A 109 15.50 3.48 12.16
C PRO A 109 15.07 4.82 12.78
N GLU A 110 15.37 5.01 14.08
CA GLU A 110 14.96 6.22 14.81
C GLU A 110 15.41 7.53 14.12
N PHE A 111 16.56 7.51 13.47
CA PHE A 111 17.15 8.67 12.78
C PHE A 111 17.45 8.38 11.29
N SER A 112 16.50 7.78 10.60
CA SER A 112 16.50 7.65 9.15
C SER A 112 15.07 7.67 8.62
N VAL A 113 14.87 8.31 7.48
CA VAL A 113 13.59 8.28 6.74
C VAL A 113 13.45 7.04 5.85
N ASP A 114 14.52 6.27 5.70
CA ASP A 114 14.54 5.06 4.88
C ASP A 114 13.85 3.90 5.62
N PRO A 115 12.82 3.29 5.05
CA PRO A 115 12.14 2.19 5.69
C PRO A 115 12.98 0.92 5.68
N VAL A 116 12.72 0.05 6.66
CA VAL A 116 13.17 -1.35 6.62
C VAL A 116 12.42 -2.07 5.51
N ASN A 117 13.14 -2.82 4.68
CA ASN A 117 12.55 -3.62 3.63
C ASN A 117 12.51 -5.10 3.98
N TRP A 118 11.41 -5.77 3.65
CA TRP A 118 11.23 -7.22 3.74
C TRP A 118 11.16 -7.81 2.34
N CYS A 119 12.00 -8.83 2.08
CA CYS A 119 12.08 -9.43 0.76
C CYS A 119 11.31 -10.76 0.71
N TYR A 120 10.44 -10.90 -0.27
CA TYR A 120 9.60 -12.06 -0.51
C TYR A 120 9.92 -12.69 -1.86
N PRO A 121 9.73 -14.02 -2.02
CA PRO A 121 10.11 -14.70 -3.27
C PRO A 121 9.38 -14.22 -4.53
N ILE A 122 8.18 -13.64 -4.37
CA ILE A 122 7.30 -13.22 -5.48
C ILE A 122 7.22 -11.70 -5.56
N ALA A 123 6.85 -11.05 -4.47
CA ALA A 123 6.64 -9.60 -4.42
C ALA A 123 7.94 -8.80 -4.46
N GLY A 124 9.11 -9.44 -4.34
CA GLY A 124 10.37 -8.73 -4.20
C GLY A 124 10.54 -8.13 -2.80
N CYS A 125 11.27 -7.01 -2.70
CA CYS A 125 11.47 -6.32 -1.43
C CYS A 125 10.48 -5.16 -1.32
N VAL A 126 9.71 -5.14 -0.23
CA VAL A 126 8.70 -4.11 0.07
C VAL A 126 8.93 -3.50 1.44
N ALA A 127 8.50 -2.27 1.64
CA ALA A 127 8.72 -1.49 2.85
C ALA A 127 7.77 -1.84 4.00
N TYR A 128 7.05 -2.95 3.92
CA TYR A 128 6.09 -3.37 4.94
C TYR A 128 6.03 -4.89 5.09
N ARG A 129 5.46 -5.32 6.21
CA ARG A 129 5.15 -6.73 6.48
C ARG A 129 3.67 -6.87 6.81
N GLY A 130 2.92 -7.58 5.92
CA GLY A 130 1.47 -7.73 6.01
C GLY A 130 1.02 -8.90 6.88
N TYR A 131 -0.03 -8.69 7.66
CA TYR A 131 -0.65 -9.70 8.51
C TYR A 131 -2.17 -9.73 8.32
N PHE A 132 -2.75 -10.93 8.17
CA PHE A 132 -4.20 -11.10 8.20
C PHE A 132 -4.80 -11.04 9.61
N SER A 133 -3.97 -10.96 10.64
CA SER A 133 -4.35 -10.82 12.04
C SER A 133 -3.76 -9.54 12.62
N GLU A 134 -4.64 -8.64 13.08
CA GLU A 134 -4.23 -7.42 13.79
C GLU A 134 -3.34 -7.73 15.00
N GLN A 135 -3.75 -8.72 15.81
CA GLN A 135 -3.00 -9.11 16.98
C GLN A 135 -1.56 -9.54 16.67
N LEU A 136 -1.35 -10.29 15.56
CA LEU A 136 -0.01 -10.70 15.16
C LEU A 136 0.80 -9.52 14.60
N ALA A 137 0.15 -8.59 13.90
CA ALA A 137 0.78 -7.35 13.46
C ALA A 137 1.28 -6.53 14.65
N LEU A 138 0.42 -6.31 15.65
CA LEU A 138 0.76 -5.55 16.88
C LEU A 138 1.85 -6.23 17.70
N LEU A 139 1.84 -7.56 17.81
CA LEU A 139 2.91 -8.31 18.49
C LEU A 139 4.25 -8.15 17.77
N TYR A 140 4.25 -8.15 16.44
CA TYR A 140 5.47 -7.94 15.67
C TYR A 140 5.95 -6.49 15.75
N ALA A 141 5.02 -5.54 15.69
CA ALA A 141 5.30 -4.11 15.86
C ALA A 141 5.98 -3.82 17.21
N ALA A 142 5.43 -4.36 18.32
CA ALA A 142 5.99 -4.19 19.66
C ALA A 142 7.43 -4.70 19.76
N LYS A 143 7.75 -5.83 19.10
CA LYS A 143 9.12 -6.35 19.05
C LYS A 143 10.08 -5.39 18.34
N LEU A 144 9.67 -4.79 17.24
CA LEU A 144 10.48 -3.80 16.51
C LEU A 144 10.68 -2.52 17.35
N GLU A 145 9.65 -2.10 18.09
CA GLU A 145 9.75 -0.96 19.02
C GLU A 145 10.74 -1.26 20.17
N GLU A 146 10.72 -2.48 20.73
CA GLU A 146 11.71 -2.93 21.72
C GLU A 146 13.14 -2.95 21.17
N ASP A 147 13.30 -3.24 19.87
CA ASP A 147 14.59 -3.19 19.17
C ASP A 147 15.02 -1.73 18.79
N GLY A 148 14.21 -0.72 19.14
CA GLY A 148 14.54 0.71 18.99
C GLY A 148 14.19 1.31 17.65
N PHE A 149 13.33 0.67 16.86
CA PHE A 149 12.83 1.22 15.61
C PHE A 149 11.61 2.13 15.83
N ASP A 150 11.45 3.11 14.96
CA ASP A 150 10.15 3.73 14.71
C ASP A 150 9.25 2.71 14.02
N VAL A 151 8.01 2.55 14.49
CA VAL A 151 7.07 1.57 13.93
C VAL A 151 5.71 2.22 13.68
N TYR A 152 5.06 1.83 12.60
CA TYR A 152 3.69 2.19 12.28
C TYR A 152 2.91 0.95 11.81
N THR A 153 1.71 0.76 12.34
CA THR A 153 0.80 -0.30 11.90
C THR A 153 -0.44 0.34 11.29
N GLY A 154 -0.71 0.06 10.03
CA GLY A 154 -1.86 0.54 9.28
C GLY A 154 -2.74 -0.61 8.78
N GLY A 155 -4.06 -0.45 8.90
CA GLY A 155 -5.02 -1.35 8.27
C GLY A 155 -5.13 -1.06 6.78
N VAL A 156 -5.33 -2.10 5.97
CA VAL A 156 -5.51 -2.03 4.52
C VAL A 156 -6.85 -2.68 4.17
N ASP A 157 -7.67 -1.99 3.40
CA ASP A 157 -9.03 -2.41 3.07
C ASP A 157 -9.08 -3.32 1.82
N ALA A 158 -8.09 -3.16 0.93
CA ALA A 158 -7.95 -3.96 -0.27
C ALA A 158 -6.48 -4.38 -0.45
N TYR A 159 -6.23 -5.43 -1.20
CA TYR A 159 -4.91 -5.79 -1.70
C TYR A 159 -5.06 -6.61 -2.98
N SER A 160 -4.15 -6.45 -3.91
CA SER A 160 -4.08 -7.25 -5.11
C SER A 160 -3.18 -8.46 -4.90
N THR A 161 -3.55 -9.56 -5.55
CA THR A 161 -2.71 -10.76 -5.62
C THR A 161 -1.77 -10.72 -6.83
N LEU A 162 -1.66 -9.59 -7.51
CA LEU A 162 -0.84 -9.39 -8.72
C LEU A 162 -1.14 -10.45 -9.81
N GLY A 163 -2.41 -10.82 -9.97
CA GLY A 163 -2.86 -11.79 -10.94
C GLY A 163 -2.59 -13.27 -10.61
N TRP A 164 -2.06 -13.59 -9.42
CA TRP A 164 -1.91 -14.98 -8.96
C TRP A 164 -3.25 -15.66 -8.64
N PHE A 165 -4.21 -14.87 -8.20
CA PHE A 165 -5.61 -15.28 -8.01
C PHE A 165 -6.48 -14.16 -8.56
N GLU A 166 -7.70 -14.47 -8.93
CA GLU A 166 -8.72 -13.47 -9.20
C GLU A 166 -9.06 -12.75 -7.89
N ASP A 167 -9.02 -11.42 -7.91
CA ASP A 167 -9.31 -10.63 -6.73
C ASP A 167 -10.82 -10.53 -6.52
N SER A 168 -11.27 -10.65 -5.26
CA SER A 168 -12.68 -10.59 -4.89
C SER A 168 -13.04 -9.21 -4.37
N LEU A 169 -14.29 -8.80 -4.58
CA LEU A 169 -14.88 -7.66 -3.90
C LEU A 169 -14.99 -7.97 -2.40
N LEU A 170 -14.30 -7.21 -1.57
CA LEU A 170 -14.28 -7.42 -0.12
C LEU A 170 -15.28 -6.47 0.57
N SER A 171 -15.90 -6.94 1.67
CA SER A 171 -16.81 -6.10 2.47
C SER A 171 -16.16 -4.81 2.99
N THR A 172 -14.84 -4.81 3.17
CA THR A 172 -14.04 -3.68 3.66
C THR A 172 -14.06 -2.46 2.75
N ILE A 173 -14.30 -2.62 1.43
CA ILE A 173 -14.25 -1.52 0.47
C ILE A 173 -15.63 -0.99 0.06
N LEU A 174 -16.73 -1.66 0.45
CA LEU A 174 -18.09 -1.31 -0.01
C LEU A 174 -18.61 0.03 0.51
N ASN A 175 -18.10 0.51 1.65
CA ASN A 175 -18.51 1.77 2.25
C ASN A 175 -17.91 3.01 1.56
N ARG A 176 -17.07 2.83 0.55
CA ARG A 176 -16.48 3.92 -0.22
C ARG A 176 -17.54 4.63 -1.07
N ALA A 177 -17.32 5.91 -1.38
CA ALA A 177 -18.10 6.58 -2.42
C ALA A 177 -17.93 5.85 -3.76
N ASP A 178 -18.94 5.93 -4.64
CA ASP A 178 -18.98 5.13 -5.87
C ASP A 178 -17.77 5.40 -6.78
N TYR A 179 -17.33 6.66 -6.91
CA TYR A 179 -16.12 6.99 -7.69
C TYR A 179 -14.82 6.51 -7.03
N GLN A 180 -14.77 6.44 -5.68
CA GLN A 180 -13.61 5.90 -4.97
C GLN A 180 -13.53 4.38 -5.11
N LEU A 181 -14.68 3.71 -5.17
CA LEU A 181 -14.75 2.28 -5.45
C LEU A 181 -14.32 1.96 -6.89
N ALA A 182 -14.77 2.78 -7.86
CA ALA A 182 -14.34 2.66 -9.24
C ALA A 182 -12.83 2.89 -9.38
N GLY A 183 -12.32 3.95 -8.76
CA GLY A 183 -10.88 4.27 -8.74
C GLY A 183 -10.05 3.12 -8.19
N LEU A 184 -10.43 2.57 -7.04
CA LEU A 184 -9.76 1.43 -6.43
C LEU A 184 -9.70 0.22 -7.39
N ILE A 185 -10.83 -0.13 -8.04
CA ILE A 185 -10.88 -1.26 -8.96
C ILE A 185 -9.99 -1.01 -10.18
N PHE A 186 -9.99 0.20 -10.75
CA PHE A 186 -9.11 0.55 -11.87
C PHE A 186 -7.64 0.48 -11.49
N HIS A 187 -7.30 0.98 -10.31
CA HIS A 187 -5.94 0.96 -9.75
C HIS A 187 -5.40 -0.47 -9.61
N GLU A 188 -6.15 -1.34 -8.94
CA GLU A 188 -5.74 -2.72 -8.71
C GLU A 188 -5.66 -3.55 -10.02
N LEU A 189 -6.55 -3.27 -10.98
CA LEU A 189 -6.49 -3.90 -12.30
C LEU A 189 -5.29 -3.39 -13.12
N ALA A 190 -4.85 -2.15 -12.96
CA ALA A 190 -3.68 -1.61 -13.63
C ALA A 190 -2.40 -2.35 -13.21
N HIS A 191 -2.27 -2.75 -11.95
CA HIS A 191 -1.14 -3.59 -11.48
C HIS A 191 -1.06 -4.96 -12.15
N GLN A 192 -2.15 -5.45 -12.75
CA GLN A 192 -2.13 -6.70 -13.51
C GLN A 192 -1.67 -6.52 -14.97
N LEU A 193 -1.63 -5.27 -15.47
CA LEU A 193 -1.09 -4.96 -16.80
C LEU A 193 0.42 -4.84 -16.79
N VAL A 194 0.94 -3.96 -15.92
CA VAL A 194 2.37 -3.70 -15.80
C VAL A 194 2.75 -3.71 -14.32
N TYR A 195 3.74 -4.51 -13.98
CA TYR A 195 4.29 -4.59 -12.64
C TYR A 195 5.80 -4.74 -12.68
N LEU A 196 6.52 -3.72 -12.27
CA LEU A 196 7.98 -3.72 -12.15
C LEU A 196 8.38 -4.21 -10.75
N SER A 197 8.92 -5.43 -10.68
CA SER A 197 9.27 -6.05 -9.39
C SER A 197 10.34 -5.24 -8.64
N GLY A 198 10.04 -4.84 -7.42
CA GLY A 198 10.96 -4.10 -6.55
C GLY A 198 10.89 -2.58 -6.70
N ASP A 199 10.06 -2.05 -7.60
CA ASP A 199 9.87 -0.60 -7.79
C ASP A 199 8.42 -0.19 -7.46
N THR A 200 8.16 0.00 -6.18
CA THR A 200 6.84 0.40 -5.68
C THR A 200 6.44 1.78 -6.23
N THR A 201 7.37 2.74 -6.27
CA THR A 201 7.10 4.09 -6.76
C THR A 201 6.61 4.09 -8.21
N PHE A 202 7.27 3.31 -9.08
CA PHE A 202 6.84 3.14 -10.47
C PHE A 202 5.42 2.55 -10.54
N ASN A 203 5.20 1.43 -9.86
CA ASN A 203 3.94 0.68 -9.93
C ASN A 203 2.75 1.51 -9.45
N GLU A 204 2.88 2.14 -8.28
CA GLU A 204 1.80 2.94 -7.68
C GLU A 204 1.52 4.22 -8.47
N SER A 205 2.55 4.92 -8.94
CA SER A 205 2.39 6.12 -9.75
C SER A 205 1.73 5.84 -11.10
N PHE A 206 2.09 4.73 -11.73
CA PHE A 206 1.43 4.24 -12.95
C PHE A 206 -0.05 3.94 -12.71
N ALA A 207 -0.35 3.12 -11.71
CA ALA A 207 -1.72 2.75 -11.38
C ALA A 207 -2.57 3.97 -11.01
N THR A 208 -2.02 4.91 -10.24
CA THR A 208 -2.70 6.18 -9.87
C THR A 208 -2.98 7.07 -11.09
N ALA A 209 -2.08 7.14 -12.07
CA ALA A 209 -2.33 7.91 -13.30
C ALA A 209 -3.50 7.31 -14.09
N GLY A 210 -3.53 5.99 -14.25
CA GLY A 210 -4.63 5.26 -14.89
C GLY A 210 -5.95 5.39 -14.13
N GLU A 211 -5.92 5.26 -12.80
CA GLU A 211 -7.05 5.46 -11.91
C GLU A 211 -7.72 6.83 -12.10
N ARG A 212 -6.95 7.92 -12.00
CA ARG A 212 -7.49 9.29 -12.06
C ARG A 212 -8.18 9.58 -13.39
N GLU A 213 -7.57 9.20 -14.49
CA GLU A 213 -8.19 9.37 -15.82
C GLU A 213 -9.36 8.41 -16.01
N GLY A 214 -9.27 7.17 -15.53
CA GLY A 214 -10.36 6.21 -15.55
C GLY A 214 -11.59 6.70 -14.79
N VAL A 215 -11.42 7.21 -13.58
CA VAL A 215 -12.52 7.82 -12.79
C VAL A 215 -13.10 9.04 -13.48
N ARG A 216 -12.26 9.91 -14.06
CA ARG A 216 -12.75 11.07 -14.82
C ARG A 216 -13.67 10.63 -15.97
N ARG A 217 -13.29 9.63 -16.76
CA ARG A 217 -14.11 9.09 -17.86
C ARG A 217 -15.38 8.42 -17.35
N TRP A 218 -15.26 7.61 -16.29
CA TRP A 218 -16.40 6.97 -15.64
C TRP A 218 -17.47 7.98 -15.25
N LEU A 219 -17.09 9.04 -14.56
CA LEU A 219 -18.00 10.09 -14.11
C LEU A 219 -18.61 10.91 -15.26
N MET A 220 -17.92 11.02 -16.41
CA MET A 220 -18.45 11.69 -17.60
C MET A 220 -19.48 10.85 -18.36
N THR A 221 -19.37 9.53 -18.30
CA THR A 221 -20.26 8.58 -19.01
C THR A 221 -21.44 8.13 -18.15
N SER A 222 -21.22 7.98 -16.85
CA SER A 222 -22.31 7.76 -15.88
C SER A 222 -23.05 9.09 -15.67
N ASN A 223 -24.36 9.06 -15.38
CA ASN A 223 -25.14 10.27 -15.09
C ASN A 223 -24.68 10.99 -13.78
N GLU A 224 -23.43 10.79 -13.37
CA GLU A 224 -22.82 11.28 -12.13
C GLU A 224 -21.87 12.45 -12.33
N ALA A 225 -22.04 13.22 -13.40
CA ALA A 225 -21.22 14.41 -13.67
C ALA A 225 -21.14 15.40 -12.49
N SER A 226 -22.13 15.39 -11.58
CA SER A 226 -22.11 16.17 -10.33
C SER A 226 -21.02 15.71 -9.35
N ASN A 227 -20.51 14.48 -9.48
CA ASN A 227 -19.47 13.92 -8.59
C ASN A 227 -18.05 14.21 -9.12
N ILE A 228 -17.90 14.75 -10.33
CA ILE A 228 -16.57 15.09 -10.89
C ILE A 228 -15.87 16.11 -9.98
N ASP A 229 -16.56 17.18 -9.58
CA ASP A 229 -15.98 18.20 -8.70
C ASP A 229 -15.57 17.63 -7.33
N ALA A 230 -16.34 16.67 -6.80
CA ALA A 230 -16.01 16.00 -5.55
C ALA A 230 -14.77 15.10 -5.70
N ALA A 231 -14.68 14.33 -6.77
CA ALA A 231 -13.52 13.49 -7.05
C ALA A 231 -12.24 14.32 -7.27
N LEU A 232 -12.33 15.40 -8.08
CA LEU A 232 -11.20 16.30 -8.30
C LEU A 232 -10.74 16.97 -7.01
N LEU A 233 -11.68 17.38 -6.15
CA LEU A 233 -11.37 17.96 -4.85
C LEU A 233 -10.69 16.95 -3.91
N ASP A 234 -11.09 15.68 -3.94
CA ASP A 234 -10.43 14.63 -3.15
C ASP A 234 -9.01 14.36 -3.66
N TYR A 235 -8.79 14.30 -4.98
CA TYR A 235 -7.45 14.16 -5.55
C TYR A 235 -6.55 15.36 -5.24
N ASP A 236 -7.09 16.59 -5.26
CA ASP A 236 -6.34 17.80 -4.88
C ASP A 236 -5.94 17.76 -3.40
N ARG A 237 -6.86 17.37 -2.51
CA ARG A 237 -6.56 17.18 -1.08
C ARG A 237 -5.53 16.09 -0.85
N GLN A 238 -5.63 14.99 -1.57
CA GLN A 238 -4.65 13.90 -1.50
C GLN A 238 -3.26 14.40 -1.91
N GLN A 239 -3.17 15.15 -3.01
CA GLN A 239 -1.90 15.70 -3.48
C GLN A 239 -1.31 16.67 -2.44
N GLN A 240 -2.10 17.61 -1.91
CA GLN A 240 -1.65 18.54 -0.87
C GLN A 240 -1.20 17.83 0.41
N PHE A 241 -1.85 16.71 0.79
CA PHE A 241 -1.43 15.86 1.89
C PHE A 241 -0.07 15.22 1.60
N ILE A 242 0.11 14.65 0.41
CA ILE A 242 1.37 14.03 -0.02
C ILE A 242 2.50 15.05 -0.01
N ASP A 243 2.30 16.22 -0.62
CA ASP A 243 3.29 17.29 -0.70
C ASP A 243 3.71 17.78 0.70
N LEU A 244 2.74 17.91 1.61
CA LEU A 244 3.01 18.28 3.00
C LEU A 244 3.91 17.23 3.69
N VAL A 245 3.58 15.96 3.57
CA VAL A 245 4.33 14.87 4.22
C VAL A 245 5.72 14.71 3.59
N ALA A 246 5.83 14.77 2.26
CA ALA A 246 7.10 14.72 1.53
C ALA A 246 8.03 15.86 1.94
N GLY A 247 7.54 17.10 1.98
CA GLY A 247 8.33 18.26 2.42
C GLY A 247 8.83 18.14 3.87
N TYR A 248 8.07 17.48 4.75
CA TYR A 248 8.57 17.21 6.11
C TYR A 248 9.57 16.04 6.13
N ARG A 249 9.39 15.03 5.31
CA ARG A 249 10.37 13.94 5.17
C ARG A 249 11.75 14.47 4.78
N ASP A 250 11.83 15.42 3.83
CA ASP A 250 13.09 16.08 3.45
C ASP A 250 13.71 16.86 4.62
N ARG A 251 12.87 17.51 5.44
CA ARG A 251 13.33 18.21 6.66
C ARG A 251 13.89 17.23 7.70
N PHE A 252 13.24 16.06 7.89
CA PHE A 252 13.75 15.00 8.77
C PHE A 252 15.05 14.41 8.24
N GLU A 253 15.16 14.14 6.94
CA GLU A 253 16.39 13.67 6.33
C GLU A 253 17.52 14.68 6.54
N SER A 254 17.28 15.97 6.29
CA SER A 254 18.22 17.04 6.53
C SER A 254 18.64 17.14 8.00
N LEU A 255 17.72 16.97 8.95
CA LEU A 255 18.00 16.94 10.37
C LEU A 255 18.95 15.79 10.73
N TYR A 256 18.70 14.58 10.18
CA TYR A 256 19.51 13.39 10.50
C TYR A 256 20.91 13.43 9.90
N GLN A 257 21.20 14.30 8.93
CA GLN A 257 22.54 14.55 8.42
C GLN A 257 23.40 15.44 9.34
N LEU A 258 22.81 16.06 10.37
CA LEU A 258 23.54 16.92 11.29
C LEU A 258 24.31 16.09 12.31
N ASP A 259 25.53 16.55 12.67
CA ASP A 259 26.33 15.96 13.74
C ASP A 259 25.84 16.44 15.12
N LEU A 260 24.73 15.83 15.58
CA LEU A 260 24.08 16.15 16.86
C LEU A 260 24.16 14.96 17.81
N ILE A 261 24.23 15.25 19.13
CA ILE A 261 24.04 14.20 20.14
C ILE A 261 22.57 13.74 20.12
N GLU A 262 22.34 12.48 20.42
CA GLU A 262 21.04 11.83 20.32
C GLU A 262 19.89 12.59 21.03
N VAL A 263 20.16 13.14 22.24
CA VAL A 263 19.16 13.93 22.99
C VAL A 263 18.70 15.15 22.20
N SER A 264 19.64 15.85 21.55
CA SER A 264 19.33 17.03 20.72
C SER A 264 18.61 16.61 19.45
N MET A 265 19.02 15.50 18.83
CA MET A 265 18.38 14.92 17.66
C MET A 265 16.90 14.58 17.95
N ARG A 266 16.63 13.89 19.06
CA ARG A 266 15.25 13.57 19.50
C ARG A 266 14.41 14.82 19.76
N SER A 267 15.00 15.85 20.38
CA SER A 267 14.28 17.11 20.62
C SER A 267 13.86 17.79 19.31
N GLN A 268 14.76 17.89 18.34
CA GLN A 268 14.45 18.51 17.04
C GLN A 268 13.50 17.65 16.19
N LYS A 269 13.59 16.31 16.29
CA LYS A 269 12.61 15.40 15.69
C LYS A 269 11.20 15.67 16.23
N LEU A 270 11.04 15.82 17.55
CA LEU A 270 9.75 16.14 18.17
C LEU A 270 9.22 17.53 17.72
N GLU A 271 10.10 18.51 17.58
CA GLU A 271 9.73 19.85 17.07
C GLU A 271 9.21 19.77 15.64
N LEU A 272 9.85 18.99 14.74
CA LEU A 272 9.38 18.78 13.38
C LEU A 272 8.04 18.04 13.34
N GLN A 273 7.85 17.02 14.18
CA GLN A 273 6.56 16.31 14.28
C GLN A 273 5.43 17.24 14.73
N GLN A 274 5.71 18.14 15.67
CA GLN A 274 4.74 19.14 16.12
C GLN A 274 4.45 20.16 15.03
N ALA A 275 5.47 20.66 14.33
CA ALA A 275 5.32 21.60 13.24
C ALA A 275 4.49 20.99 12.09
N LEU A 276 4.68 19.70 11.77
CA LEU A 276 3.88 18.99 10.78
C LEU A 276 2.38 18.97 11.17
N ARG A 277 2.06 18.71 12.45
CA ARG A 277 0.67 18.77 12.94
C ARG A 277 0.07 20.15 12.82
N GLU A 278 0.84 21.20 13.12
CA GLU A 278 0.39 22.57 13.03
C GLU A 278 0.13 22.99 11.58
N GLU A 279 1.00 22.57 10.65
CA GLU A 279 0.84 22.86 9.22
C GLU A 279 -0.37 22.10 8.63
N TYR A 280 -0.59 20.82 9.01
CA TYR A 280 -1.82 20.11 8.71
C TYR A 280 -3.07 20.83 9.24
N ALA A 281 -3.03 21.36 10.44
CA ALA A 281 -4.16 22.12 10.99
C ALA A 281 -4.46 23.39 10.18
N VAL A 282 -3.46 24.00 9.54
CA VAL A 282 -3.64 25.09 8.57
C VAL A 282 -4.32 24.56 7.31
N LEU A 283 -3.81 23.48 6.74
CA LEU A 283 -4.32 22.85 5.53
C LEU A 283 -5.79 22.36 5.72
N LYS A 284 -6.10 21.74 6.86
CA LYS A 284 -7.48 21.35 7.21
C LYS A 284 -8.45 22.54 7.21
N ARG A 285 -8.03 23.72 7.69
CA ARG A 285 -8.86 24.94 7.62
C ARG A 285 -9.12 25.38 6.17
N GLN A 286 -8.12 25.27 5.29
CA GLN A 286 -8.30 25.56 3.85
C GLN A 286 -9.29 24.58 3.20
N TRP A 287 -9.31 23.34 3.66
CA TRP A 287 -10.25 22.29 3.26
C TRP A 287 -11.63 22.40 3.93
N GLN A 288 -11.94 23.55 4.56
CA GLN A 288 -13.22 23.80 5.23
C GLN A 288 -13.52 22.78 6.35
N GLY A 289 -12.49 22.26 7.00
CA GLY A 289 -12.61 21.32 8.11
C GLY A 289 -12.69 19.84 7.70
N HIS A 290 -12.33 19.48 6.46
CA HIS A 290 -12.30 18.07 6.05
C HIS A 290 -11.43 17.21 6.99
N GLU A 291 -11.97 16.07 7.45
CA GLU A 291 -11.40 15.24 8.51
C GLU A 291 -10.71 13.96 8.00
N GLY A 292 -10.64 13.78 6.69
CA GLY A 292 -10.18 12.53 6.08
C GLY A 292 -8.79 12.06 6.51
N TYR A 293 -7.92 12.98 6.97
CA TYR A 293 -6.56 12.68 7.42
C TYR A 293 -6.34 12.82 8.93
N ASP A 294 -7.38 13.16 9.71
CA ASP A 294 -7.26 13.36 11.17
C ASP A 294 -6.72 12.12 11.88
N ALA A 295 -7.21 10.94 11.53
CA ALA A 295 -6.76 9.68 12.09
C ALA A 295 -5.26 9.43 11.84
N TRP A 296 -4.76 9.79 10.67
CA TRP A 296 -3.35 9.66 10.32
C TRP A 296 -2.49 10.65 11.14
N PHE A 297 -2.87 11.94 11.23
CA PHE A 297 -2.13 12.95 11.99
C PHE A 297 -2.24 12.81 13.51
N SER A 298 -3.21 12.04 14.02
CA SER A 298 -3.33 11.71 15.44
C SER A 298 -2.29 10.71 15.94
N ARG A 299 -1.59 10.02 15.03
CA ARG A 299 -0.54 9.04 15.33
C ARG A 299 0.80 9.72 15.66
N SER A 300 1.84 8.92 15.85
CA SER A 300 3.17 9.39 16.29
C SER A 300 3.88 10.31 15.30
N LEU A 301 3.57 10.23 13.99
CA LEU A 301 4.29 10.89 12.88
C LEU A 301 5.79 10.56 12.90
N ASN A 302 6.10 9.30 13.22
CA ASN A 302 7.47 8.79 13.21
C ASN A 302 7.93 8.44 11.78
N ASN A 303 9.21 8.10 11.61
CA ASN A 303 9.78 7.83 10.29
C ASN A 303 9.07 6.70 9.54
N ALA A 304 8.66 5.63 10.25
CA ALA A 304 7.91 4.53 9.66
C ALA A 304 6.55 4.98 9.12
N GLN A 305 5.87 5.88 9.81
CA GLN A 305 4.60 6.44 9.34
C GLN A 305 4.81 7.38 8.14
N LEU A 306 5.83 8.24 8.18
CA LEU A 306 6.14 9.13 7.05
C LEU A 306 6.52 8.35 5.79
N SER A 307 7.19 7.20 5.92
CA SER A 307 7.55 6.37 4.77
C SER A 307 6.35 5.77 4.03
N THR A 308 5.17 5.70 4.66
CA THR A 308 3.95 5.18 4.01
C THR A 308 3.42 6.08 2.91
N VAL A 309 3.79 7.35 2.88
CA VAL A 309 3.26 8.35 1.93
C VAL A 309 4.20 8.60 0.76
N ALA A 310 5.50 8.54 0.98
CA ALA A 310 6.50 9.00 0.02
C ALA A 310 6.67 8.09 -1.21
N SER A 311 6.37 6.81 -1.11
CA SER A 311 6.66 5.84 -2.18
C SER A 311 5.59 5.77 -3.28
N TYR A 312 4.45 6.45 -3.11
CA TYR A 312 3.27 6.15 -3.92
C TYR A 312 3.00 7.14 -5.06
N ASN A 313 3.65 8.31 -5.10
CA ASN A 313 3.24 9.33 -6.08
C ASN A 313 4.40 10.14 -6.70
N ASP A 314 5.65 9.82 -6.40
CA ASP A 314 6.79 10.63 -6.86
C ASP A 314 6.87 10.68 -8.40
N LEU A 315 6.46 9.61 -9.10
CA LEU A 315 6.43 9.53 -10.56
C LEU A 315 5.04 9.80 -11.17
N LEU A 316 4.06 10.23 -10.39
CA LEU A 316 2.73 10.51 -10.93
C LEU A 316 2.73 11.60 -12.02
N PRO A 317 3.45 12.75 -11.88
CA PRO A 317 3.53 13.75 -12.94
C PRO A 317 4.10 13.18 -14.24
N PHE A 318 5.10 12.31 -14.15
CA PHE A 318 5.70 11.61 -15.29
C PHE A 318 4.66 10.74 -16.00
N PHE A 319 3.92 9.87 -15.31
CA PHE A 319 2.92 9.01 -15.95
C PHE A 319 1.71 9.79 -16.50
N VAL A 320 1.33 10.90 -15.87
CA VAL A 320 0.32 11.81 -16.42
C VAL A 320 0.82 12.40 -17.75
N ALA A 321 2.09 12.82 -17.84
CA ALA A 321 2.66 13.33 -19.09
C ALA A 321 2.77 12.24 -20.16
N VAL A 322 3.11 10.99 -19.79
CA VAL A 322 3.11 9.84 -20.72
C VAL A 322 1.70 9.57 -21.27
N LEU A 323 0.67 9.64 -20.43
CA LEU A 323 -0.73 9.48 -20.83
C LEU A 323 -1.17 10.61 -21.78
N GLU A 324 -0.79 11.85 -21.50
CA GLU A 324 -1.05 13.00 -22.39
C GLU A 324 -0.36 12.84 -23.74
N GLN A 325 0.90 12.43 -23.78
CA GLN A 325 1.65 12.14 -25.00
C GLN A 325 1.05 10.98 -25.80
N SER A 326 0.38 10.06 -25.14
CA SER A 326 -0.41 8.98 -25.75
C SER A 326 -1.77 9.46 -26.30
N ASN A 327 -2.03 10.77 -26.34
CA ASN A 327 -3.32 11.37 -26.66
C ASN A 327 -4.49 10.83 -25.82
N GLN A 328 -4.21 10.45 -24.59
CA GLN A 328 -5.15 9.82 -23.65
C GLN A 328 -5.73 8.49 -24.16
N ASP A 329 -5.06 7.83 -25.11
CA ASP A 329 -5.38 6.48 -25.55
C ASP A 329 -4.74 5.47 -24.61
N PHE A 330 -5.56 4.74 -23.86
CA PHE A 330 -5.08 3.79 -22.86
C PHE A 330 -4.27 2.64 -23.48
N SER A 331 -4.59 2.19 -24.68
CA SER A 331 -3.83 1.11 -25.32
C SER A 331 -2.40 1.55 -25.67
N VAL A 332 -2.24 2.80 -26.11
CA VAL A 332 -0.94 3.40 -26.40
C VAL A 332 -0.19 3.69 -25.10
N PHE A 333 -0.89 4.21 -24.09
CA PHE A 333 -0.33 4.47 -22.76
C PHE A 333 0.24 3.20 -22.13
N TYR A 334 -0.53 2.11 -22.06
CA TYR A 334 -0.07 0.85 -21.50
C TYR A 334 1.12 0.24 -22.24
N ALA A 335 1.11 0.29 -23.58
CA ALA A 335 2.23 -0.17 -24.39
C ALA A 335 3.50 0.65 -24.13
N GLU A 336 3.38 1.95 -23.90
CA GLU A 336 4.51 2.81 -23.60
C GLU A 336 5.03 2.56 -22.16
N VAL A 337 4.13 2.37 -21.19
CA VAL A 337 4.52 2.03 -19.80
C VAL A 337 5.23 0.67 -19.74
N ASP A 338 4.73 -0.32 -20.47
CA ASP A 338 5.38 -1.65 -20.57
C ASP A 338 6.79 -1.52 -21.18
N ARG A 339 6.94 -0.74 -22.26
CA ARG A 339 8.25 -0.41 -22.84
C ARG A 339 9.18 0.27 -21.84
N ILE A 340 8.68 1.20 -21.02
CA ILE A 340 9.45 1.91 -20.00
C ILE A 340 9.88 0.94 -18.88
N ALA A 341 9.00 0.02 -18.48
CA ALA A 341 9.31 -1.00 -17.48
C ALA A 341 10.45 -1.94 -17.92
N ASP A 342 10.59 -2.20 -19.21
CA ASP A 342 11.64 -3.03 -19.79
C ASP A 342 13.01 -2.32 -19.90
N LEU A 343 13.07 -0.99 -19.69
CA LEU A 343 14.32 -0.23 -19.69
C LEU A 343 15.18 -0.56 -18.46
N THR A 344 16.47 -0.34 -18.56
CA THR A 344 17.36 -0.34 -17.40
C THR A 344 17.00 0.82 -16.46
N GLU A 345 17.30 0.70 -15.17
CA GLU A 345 17.07 1.74 -14.18
C GLU A 345 17.64 3.09 -14.62
N TRP A 346 18.86 3.11 -15.13
CA TRP A 346 19.52 4.31 -15.64
C TRP A 346 18.76 4.95 -16.83
N GLU A 347 18.28 4.15 -17.78
CA GLU A 347 17.49 4.65 -18.94
C GLU A 347 16.15 5.20 -18.51
N ARG A 348 15.51 4.59 -17.49
CA ARG A 348 14.29 5.11 -16.90
C ARG A 348 14.50 6.46 -16.22
N ASP A 349 15.57 6.58 -15.40
CA ASP A 349 15.90 7.84 -14.70
C ASP A 349 16.19 8.98 -15.68
N GLU A 350 16.90 8.70 -16.79
CA GLU A 350 17.10 9.70 -17.85
C GLU A 350 15.78 10.13 -18.49
N LEU A 351 14.87 9.18 -18.75
CA LEU A 351 13.59 9.47 -19.38
C LEU A 351 12.68 10.28 -18.44
N ILE A 352 12.63 9.93 -17.15
CA ILE A 352 11.88 10.67 -16.12
C ILE A 352 12.38 12.11 -16.05
N THR A 353 13.70 12.31 -15.91
CA THR A 353 14.33 13.65 -15.86
C THR A 353 14.08 14.49 -17.12
N ALA A 354 13.89 13.86 -18.27
CA ALA A 354 13.66 14.57 -19.54
C ALA A 354 12.21 15.06 -19.71
N ILE A 355 11.26 14.51 -18.95
CA ILE A 355 9.83 14.84 -19.02
C ILE A 355 9.44 15.84 -17.92
N GLU A 356 10.13 15.83 -16.77
CA GLU A 356 10.02 16.84 -15.70
C GLU A 356 10.61 18.19 -16.15
#